data_0282c65b080bbbb4c5523fae0127b0b2
#
_entry.id   0282c65b080bbbb4c5523fae0127b0b2
#
_cell.length_a   1.000
_cell.length_b   1.000
_cell.length_c   1.000
_cell.angle_alpha   90.00
_cell.angle_beta   90.00
_cell.angle_gamma   90.00
#
_symmetry.space_group_name_H-M   'P 1'
#
loop_
_entity.id
_entity.type
_entity.pdbx_description
1 polymer ?
#
loop_
_entity_poly.entity_id
_entity_poly.type
_entity_poly.pdbx_seq_one_letter_code
_entity_poly.pdbx_strand_id
1 'polypeptide(L)'
;MERLQKVIASSGVTSRRKAEELITAGKVKVNGEVVTELGTKVTDKDRIEVENVLIAKEVKEYYLLNKPRGVVTTTSDDKGRKTVVDLIPTNARIYPVGRLDYDTTGVLLLTNDGDFANILMHPASEVEKVYMAKLKGIIKGEHINALKDGVKLDDQIVKPSRVKLKKVDPKTNTCMVQITIHEGKNHQVKRMFESVGFEVLKLKREKEAFFDLKDLQSGEFRKLTPKEVAKVYGLQK
;
A
#
# COMPACT_ATOMS: atom_id res chain seq x y z
N MET A 1 0.39 24.61 9.59
CA MET A 1 -0.48 24.05 10.66
C MET A 1 -0.97 22.67 10.24
N GLU A 2 -0.80 21.65 11.09
CA GLU A 2 -1.23 20.27 10.86
C GLU A 2 -2.23 19.83 11.94
N ARG A 3 -3.07 18.83 11.65
CA ARG A 3 -3.98 18.27 12.65
C ARG A 3 -3.21 17.56 13.75
N LEU A 4 -3.55 17.78 15.01
CA LEU A 4 -2.87 17.22 16.19
C LEU A 4 -2.72 15.69 16.11
N GLN A 5 -3.78 14.94 15.73
CA GLN A 5 -3.70 13.49 15.56
C GLN A 5 -2.72 13.06 14.43
N LYS A 6 -2.52 13.90 13.38
CA LYS A 6 -1.51 13.60 12.35
C LYS A 6 -0.11 13.75 12.93
N VAL A 7 0.15 14.79 13.71
CA VAL A 7 1.45 15.03 14.35
C VAL A 7 1.80 13.92 15.33
N ILE A 8 0.85 13.53 16.20
CA ILE A 8 1.04 12.41 17.14
C ILE A 8 1.34 11.10 16.39
N ALA A 9 0.61 10.81 15.31
CA ALA A 9 0.86 9.61 14.53
C ALA A 9 2.22 9.63 13.81
N SER A 10 2.68 10.81 13.38
CA SER A 10 3.98 10.97 12.69
C SER A 10 5.18 10.93 13.64
N SER A 11 4.95 11.03 14.95
CA SER A 11 5.98 10.83 15.97
C SER A 11 6.18 9.36 16.37
N GLY A 12 5.47 8.44 15.74
CA GLY A 12 5.61 7.00 16.01
C GLY A 12 4.87 6.49 17.25
N VAL A 13 4.31 7.39 18.08
CA VAL A 13 3.65 7.00 19.34
C VAL A 13 2.46 6.08 19.11
N THR A 14 1.58 6.43 18.14
CA THR A 14 0.38 5.62 17.88
C THR A 14 -0.21 5.86 16.48
N SER A 15 -1.34 5.19 16.14
CA SER A 15 -2.09 5.46 14.91
C SER A 15 -2.90 6.76 15.03
N ARG A 16 -3.32 7.34 13.88
CA ARG A 16 -4.18 8.55 13.88
C ARG A 16 -5.49 8.33 14.64
N ARG A 17 -6.16 7.17 14.48
CA ARG A 17 -7.39 6.83 15.20
C ARG A 17 -7.14 6.72 16.70
N LYS A 18 -6.08 6.03 17.10
CA LYS A 18 -5.74 5.92 18.53
C LYS A 18 -5.33 7.27 19.12
N ALA A 19 -4.68 8.14 18.34
CA ALA A 19 -4.40 9.52 18.74
C ALA A 19 -5.69 10.31 19.00
N GLU A 20 -6.72 10.14 18.16
CA GLU A 20 -8.04 10.75 18.38
C GLU A 20 -8.68 10.25 19.69
N GLU A 21 -8.60 8.96 19.99
CA GLU A 21 -9.07 8.41 21.28
C GLU A 21 -8.30 9.00 22.47
N LEU A 22 -6.97 9.17 22.37
CA LEU A 22 -6.17 9.78 23.43
C LEU A 22 -6.49 11.27 23.63
N ILE A 23 -6.77 12.01 22.55
CA ILE A 23 -7.19 13.41 22.60
C ILE A 23 -8.53 13.51 23.34
N THR A 24 -9.53 12.76 22.91
CA THR A 24 -10.88 12.81 23.55
C THR A 24 -10.85 12.33 25.00
N ALA A 25 -9.94 11.43 25.35
CA ALA A 25 -9.72 10.97 26.74
C ALA A 25 -8.94 11.98 27.61
N GLY A 26 -8.57 13.17 27.10
CA GLY A 26 -7.81 14.16 27.85
C GLY A 26 -6.36 13.80 28.15
N LYS A 27 -5.80 12.86 27.42
CA LYS A 27 -4.43 12.35 27.61
C LYS A 27 -3.36 13.09 26.79
N VAL A 28 -3.76 14.15 26.08
CA VAL A 28 -2.88 14.94 25.21
C VAL A 28 -2.82 16.37 25.71
N LYS A 29 -1.61 16.93 25.80
CA LYS A 29 -1.38 18.34 26.12
C LYS A 29 -0.69 19.04 24.96
N VAL A 30 -1.07 20.27 24.71
CA VAL A 30 -0.39 21.19 23.79
C VAL A 30 0.01 22.43 24.58
N ASN A 31 1.29 22.73 24.63
CA ASN A 31 1.88 23.83 25.42
C ASN A 31 1.49 23.79 26.91
N GLY A 32 1.32 22.59 27.48
CA GLY A 32 0.95 22.36 28.87
C GLY A 32 -0.56 22.30 29.14
N GLU A 33 -1.41 22.70 28.20
CA GLU A 33 -2.87 22.67 28.32
C GLU A 33 -3.46 21.38 27.74
N VAL A 34 -4.42 20.77 28.44
CA VAL A 34 -5.12 19.57 27.98
C VAL A 34 -6.02 19.92 26.80
N VAL A 35 -5.88 19.14 25.72
CA VAL A 35 -6.71 19.26 24.51
C VAL A 35 -7.59 18.03 24.36
N THR A 36 -8.91 18.23 24.25
CA THR A 36 -9.90 17.17 24.03
C THR A 36 -10.66 17.31 22.72
N GLU A 37 -10.51 18.44 22.03
CA GLU A 37 -11.23 18.75 20.80
C GLU A 37 -10.56 18.09 19.59
N LEU A 38 -11.33 17.31 18.83
CA LEU A 38 -10.88 16.72 17.56
C LEU A 38 -10.77 17.80 16.48
N GLY A 39 -9.75 17.66 15.63
CA GLY A 39 -9.50 18.62 14.57
C GLY A 39 -8.59 19.79 14.97
N THR A 40 -8.20 19.89 16.23
CA THR A 40 -7.20 20.86 16.71
C THR A 40 -5.97 20.86 15.81
N LYS A 41 -5.51 22.05 15.44
CA LYS A 41 -4.34 22.26 14.59
C LYS A 41 -3.18 22.78 15.41
N VAL A 42 -2.00 22.27 15.13
CA VAL A 42 -0.74 22.64 15.77
C VAL A 42 0.32 23.04 14.76
N THR A 43 1.36 23.68 15.21
CA THR A 43 2.51 24.10 14.44
C THR A 43 3.77 23.35 14.90
N ASP A 44 4.88 23.50 14.17
CA ASP A 44 6.18 22.91 14.55
C ASP A 44 6.78 23.52 15.83
N LYS A 45 6.21 24.64 16.32
CA LYS A 45 6.65 25.32 17.55
C LYS A 45 5.91 24.82 18.79
N ASP A 46 4.80 24.13 18.61
CA ASP A 46 3.99 23.67 19.72
C ASP A 46 4.61 22.44 20.39
N ARG A 47 4.65 22.50 21.71
CA ARG A 47 5.10 21.39 22.55
C ARG A 47 3.94 20.44 22.80
N ILE A 48 4.04 19.22 22.29
CA ILE A 48 2.98 18.22 22.39
C ILE A 48 3.44 17.10 23.32
N GLU A 49 2.58 16.78 24.29
CA GLU A 49 2.79 15.70 25.23
C GLU A 49 1.62 14.69 25.12
N VAL A 50 1.96 13.39 25.08
CA VAL A 50 0.99 12.30 25.11
C VAL A 50 1.25 11.49 26.37
N GLU A 51 0.24 11.32 27.24
CA GLU A 51 0.35 10.66 28.54
C GLU A 51 1.52 11.20 29.38
N ASN A 52 1.71 12.53 29.35
CA ASN A 52 2.77 13.30 30.01
C ASN A 52 4.20 13.04 29.45
N VAL A 53 4.34 12.40 28.30
CA VAL A 53 5.61 12.22 27.62
C VAL A 53 5.67 13.18 26.42
N LEU A 54 6.72 14.00 26.37
CA LEU A 54 6.96 14.89 25.23
C LEU A 54 7.26 14.06 23.98
N ILE A 55 6.52 14.31 22.90
CA ILE A 55 6.74 13.62 21.63
C ILE A 55 7.76 14.39 20.76
N ALA A 56 8.56 13.64 20.01
CA ALA A 56 9.51 14.17 19.02
C ALA A 56 9.18 13.63 17.64
N LYS A 57 9.59 14.34 16.59
CA LYS A 57 9.45 13.84 15.21
C LYS A 57 10.30 12.59 15.03
N GLU A 58 9.70 11.53 14.54
CA GLU A 58 10.39 10.28 14.19
C GLU A 58 11.16 10.45 12.86
N VAL A 59 12.33 9.84 12.78
CA VAL A 59 13.10 9.78 11.53
C VAL A 59 12.31 9.01 10.49
N LYS A 60 12.17 9.56 9.29
CA LYS A 60 11.43 8.91 8.20
C LYS A 60 12.19 7.72 7.64
N GLU A 61 11.50 6.61 7.51
CA GLU A 61 12.02 5.38 6.93
C GLU A 61 11.16 4.90 5.77
N TYR A 62 11.81 4.36 4.74
CA TYR A 62 11.16 3.95 3.50
C TYR A 62 11.75 2.63 3.04
N TYR A 63 10.90 1.63 2.79
CA TYR A 63 11.28 0.28 2.42
C TYR A 63 10.53 -0.21 1.21
N LEU A 64 11.24 -0.97 0.36
CA LEU A 64 10.68 -1.80 -0.70
C LEU A 64 10.81 -3.25 -0.27
N LEU A 65 9.69 -3.94 -0.16
CA LEU A 65 9.59 -5.35 0.18
C LEU A 65 9.12 -6.16 -1.03
N ASN A 66 9.78 -7.29 -1.30
CA ASN A 66 9.18 -8.34 -2.11
C ASN A 66 8.28 -9.20 -1.22
N LYS A 67 7.02 -8.78 -1.07
CA LYS A 67 6.06 -9.45 -0.18
C LYS A 67 5.92 -10.93 -0.57
N PRO A 68 6.20 -11.87 0.34
CA PRO A 68 5.97 -13.29 0.11
C PRO A 68 4.49 -13.65 0.21
N ARG A 69 4.13 -14.84 -0.29
CA ARG A 69 2.83 -15.44 -0.05
C ARG A 69 2.67 -15.83 1.43
N GLY A 70 1.45 -15.80 1.95
CA GLY A 70 1.19 -16.26 3.32
C GLY A 70 1.53 -15.23 4.40
N VAL A 71 1.68 -13.96 4.03
CA VAL A 71 1.93 -12.84 4.96
C VAL A 71 0.83 -11.80 4.79
N VAL A 72 0.29 -11.29 5.90
CA VAL A 72 -0.81 -10.34 5.91
C VAL A 72 -0.29 -8.91 5.75
N THR A 73 -0.94 -8.12 4.90
CA THR A 73 -0.61 -6.69 4.72
C THR A 73 -1.34 -5.85 5.77
N THR A 74 -0.79 -5.83 6.97
CA THR A 74 -1.29 -5.05 8.12
C THR A 74 -0.13 -4.71 9.06
N THR A 75 -0.36 -3.80 9.99
CA THR A 75 0.56 -3.48 11.10
C THR A 75 0.35 -4.35 12.34
N SER A 76 -0.81 -5.02 12.45
CA SER A 76 -1.13 -5.99 13.50
C SER A 76 -2.16 -6.97 13.00
N ASP A 77 -2.17 -8.18 13.55
CA ASP A 77 -3.14 -9.23 13.19
C ASP A 77 -3.66 -9.94 14.44
N ASP A 78 -4.97 -9.91 14.64
CA ASP A 78 -5.62 -10.50 15.82
C ASP A 78 -5.55 -12.05 15.84
N LYS A 79 -5.23 -12.65 14.69
CA LYS A 79 -5.09 -14.11 14.54
C LYS A 79 -3.66 -14.60 14.69
N GLY A 80 -2.72 -13.72 15.03
CA GLY A 80 -1.30 -14.07 15.22
C GLY A 80 -0.57 -14.50 13.94
N ARG A 81 -1.10 -14.16 12.77
CA ARG A 81 -0.43 -14.45 11.48
C ARG A 81 0.73 -13.47 11.26
N LYS A 82 1.77 -13.93 10.59
CA LYS A 82 2.91 -13.08 10.21
C LYS A 82 2.45 -11.91 9.35
N THR A 83 2.86 -10.72 9.71
CA THR A 83 2.53 -9.48 9.00
C THR A 83 3.71 -8.96 8.20
N VAL A 84 3.46 -8.02 7.30
CA VAL A 84 4.52 -7.41 6.47
C VAL A 84 5.52 -6.59 7.28
N VAL A 85 5.09 -6.03 8.42
CA VAL A 85 6.00 -5.27 9.30
C VAL A 85 6.96 -6.18 10.06
N ASP A 86 6.57 -7.43 10.36
CA ASP A 86 7.43 -8.41 11.02
C ASP A 86 8.64 -8.85 10.16
N LEU A 87 8.62 -8.53 8.86
CA LEU A 87 9.70 -8.84 7.94
C LEU A 87 10.81 -7.80 7.93
N ILE A 88 10.58 -6.62 8.51
CA ILE A 88 11.50 -5.49 8.46
C ILE A 88 11.95 -5.14 9.87
N PRO A 89 13.22 -5.45 10.24
CA PRO A 89 13.76 -5.16 11.56
C PRO A 89 14.02 -3.65 11.70
N THR A 90 13.06 -2.93 12.25
CA THR A 90 13.17 -1.51 12.57
C THR A 90 12.40 -1.18 13.84
N ASN A 91 12.87 -0.17 14.58
CA ASN A 91 12.16 0.37 15.74
C ASN A 91 11.14 1.45 15.32
N ALA A 92 11.20 1.93 14.08
CA ALA A 92 10.25 2.90 13.56
C ALA A 92 8.88 2.26 13.35
N ARG A 93 7.83 3.02 13.63
CA ARG A 93 6.46 2.57 13.45
C ARG A 93 6.04 2.66 11.97
N ILE A 94 6.59 1.75 11.14
CA ILE A 94 6.25 1.67 9.72
C ILE A 94 4.90 1.00 9.47
N TYR A 95 4.31 1.29 8.31
CA TYR A 95 3.08 0.68 7.82
C TYR A 95 3.13 0.52 6.29
N PRO A 96 2.37 -0.44 5.73
CA PRO A 96 2.35 -0.66 4.29
C PRO A 96 1.64 0.47 3.55
N VAL A 97 2.17 0.83 2.39
CA VAL A 97 1.59 1.75 1.41
C VAL A 97 0.68 0.95 0.49
N GLY A 98 -0.61 1.01 0.74
CA GLY A 98 -1.58 0.15 0.09
C GLY A 98 -1.53 -1.29 0.62
N ARG A 99 -2.15 -2.20 -0.15
CA ARG A 99 -2.29 -3.60 0.29
C ARG A 99 -2.04 -4.56 -0.87
N LEU A 100 -1.51 -5.74 -0.52
CA LEU A 100 -1.56 -6.95 -1.32
C LEU A 100 -2.28 -8.03 -0.51
N ASP A 101 -3.06 -8.87 -1.19
CA ASP A 101 -3.78 -9.97 -0.54
C ASP A 101 -2.82 -10.98 0.08
N TYR A 102 -3.32 -11.85 0.94
CA TYR A 102 -2.55 -12.87 1.63
C TYR A 102 -1.76 -13.79 0.68
N ASP A 103 -2.37 -14.13 -0.45
CA ASP A 103 -1.79 -14.98 -1.49
C ASP A 103 -1.13 -14.23 -2.64
N THR A 104 -1.25 -12.89 -2.70
CA THR A 104 -0.61 -12.03 -3.68
C THR A 104 0.80 -11.66 -3.23
N THR A 105 1.74 -11.69 -4.16
CA THR A 105 3.17 -11.44 -3.90
C THR A 105 3.67 -10.18 -4.61
N GLY A 106 4.90 -9.79 -4.33
CA GLY A 106 5.60 -8.78 -5.12
C GLY A 106 5.84 -7.45 -4.43
N VAL A 107 5.95 -6.39 -5.22
CA VAL A 107 6.31 -5.03 -4.78
C VAL A 107 5.32 -4.52 -3.73
N LEU A 108 5.82 -4.20 -2.55
CA LEU A 108 5.08 -3.51 -1.50
C LEU A 108 6.00 -2.50 -0.83
N LEU A 109 5.55 -1.26 -0.72
CA LEU A 109 6.26 -0.21 -0.02
C LEU A 109 5.79 -0.12 1.42
N LEU A 110 6.71 0.16 2.35
CA LEU A 110 6.40 0.43 3.76
C LEU A 110 7.14 1.69 4.20
N THR A 111 6.50 2.48 5.04
CA THR A 111 7.06 3.74 5.55
C THR A 111 6.35 4.19 6.83
N ASN A 112 6.94 5.12 7.57
CA ASN A 112 6.28 5.92 8.62
C ASN A 112 5.95 7.35 8.14
N ASP A 113 6.08 7.61 6.81
CA ASP A 113 5.78 8.89 6.20
C ASP A 113 4.39 8.89 5.54
N GLY A 114 3.41 9.55 6.18
CA GLY A 114 2.04 9.63 5.70
C GLY A 114 1.86 10.40 4.41
N ASP A 115 2.69 11.42 4.17
CA ASP A 115 2.60 12.22 2.95
C ASP A 115 3.15 11.44 1.75
N PHE A 116 4.28 10.75 1.91
CA PHE A 116 4.79 9.80 0.92
C PHE A 116 3.77 8.71 0.57
N ALA A 117 3.17 8.09 1.58
CA ALA A 117 2.15 7.05 1.38
C ALA A 117 0.92 7.60 0.65
N ASN A 118 0.47 8.81 1.01
CA ASN A 118 -0.68 9.45 0.38
C ASN A 118 -0.44 9.72 -1.11
N ILE A 119 0.74 10.19 -1.51
CA ILE A 119 1.08 10.42 -2.92
C ILE A 119 0.89 9.14 -3.75
N LEU A 120 1.35 8.01 -3.26
CA LEU A 120 1.28 6.73 -3.98
C LEU A 120 -0.11 6.09 -3.97
N MET A 121 -0.92 6.38 -2.95
CA MET A 121 -2.25 5.79 -2.80
C MET A 121 -3.38 6.66 -3.34
N HIS A 122 -3.16 7.97 -3.47
CA HIS A 122 -4.22 8.88 -3.88
C HIS A 122 -4.63 8.65 -5.35
N PRO A 123 -5.92 8.50 -5.64
CA PRO A 123 -6.39 8.22 -7.01
C PRO A 123 -5.92 9.25 -8.04
N ALA A 124 -5.85 10.53 -7.68
CA ALA A 124 -5.41 11.60 -8.58
C ALA A 124 -3.93 11.50 -9.00
N SER A 125 -3.12 10.72 -8.30
CA SER A 125 -1.72 10.50 -8.67
C SER A 125 -1.56 9.50 -9.81
N GLU A 126 -2.61 8.78 -10.17
CA GLU A 126 -2.65 7.82 -11.30
C GLU A 126 -1.45 6.86 -11.32
N VAL A 127 -1.01 6.43 -10.14
CA VAL A 127 0.16 5.56 -10.01
C VAL A 127 -0.09 4.21 -10.65
N GLU A 128 0.70 3.87 -11.66
CA GLU A 128 0.62 2.57 -12.35
C GLU A 128 1.05 1.42 -11.42
N LYS A 129 0.25 0.36 -11.44
CA LYS A 129 0.52 -0.91 -10.78
C LYS A 129 0.49 -2.02 -11.82
N VAL A 130 1.63 -2.67 -12.02
CA VAL A 130 1.79 -3.74 -13.02
C VAL A 130 1.76 -5.08 -12.33
N TYR A 131 0.83 -5.92 -12.74
CA TYR A 131 0.67 -7.27 -12.21
C TYR A 131 0.93 -8.33 -13.27
N MET A 132 1.54 -9.45 -12.85
CA MET A 132 1.61 -10.70 -13.59
C MET A 132 0.65 -11.70 -12.96
N ALA A 133 -0.34 -12.13 -13.74
CA ALA A 133 -1.31 -13.13 -13.34
C ALA A 133 -1.04 -14.46 -14.07
N LYS A 134 -1.00 -15.57 -13.33
CA LYS A 134 -1.11 -16.92 -13.88
C LYS A 134 -2.57 -17.33 -13.86
N LEU A 135 -3.15 -17.58 -15.04
CA LEU A 135 -4.54 -17.95 -15.21
C LEU A 135 -4.67 -19.45 -15.47
N LYS A 136 -5.75 -20.03 -14.98
CA LYS A 136 -6.21 -21.36 -15.40
C LYS A 136 -6.95 -21.21 -16.73
N GLY A 137 -6.54 -21.98 -17.72
CA GLY A 137 -7.01 -21.84 -19.10
C GLY A 137 -6.11 -20.91 -19.94
N ILE A 138 -6.40 -20.84 -21.23
CA ILE A 138 -5.66 -20.03 -22.20
C ILE A 138 -6.57 -18.88 -22.66
N ILE A 139 -6.21 -17.67 -22.25
CA ILE A 139 -6.96 -16.46 -22.62
C ILE A 139 -6.78 -16.15 -24.12
N LYS A 140 -7.87 -15.79 -24.78
CA LYS A 140 -7.89 -15.43 -26.21
C LYS A 140 -8.04 -13.93 -26.38
N GLY A 141 -7.86 -13.46 -27.63
CA GLY A 141 -7.97 -12.05 -28.00
C GLY A 141 -9.30 -11.40 -27.60
N GLU A 142 -10.40 -12.11 -27.76
CA GLU A 142 -11.76 -11.67 -27.38
C GLU A 142 -11.86 -11.28 -25.89
N HIS A 143 -11.31 -12.13 -24.98
CA HIS A 143 -11.30 -11.86 -23.54
C HIS A 143 -10.39 -10.68 -23.17
N ILE A 144 -9.23 -10.57 -23.86
CA ILE A 144 -8.31 -9.43 -23.69
C ILE A 144 -9.00 -8.13 -24.13
N ASN A 145 -9.75 -8.16 -25.22
CA ASN A 145 -10.49 -6.99 -25.70
C ASN A 145 -11.62 -6.62 -24.72
N ALA A 146 -12.37 -7.60 -24.21
CA ALA A 146 -13.38 -7.37 -23.19
C ALA A 146 -12.81 -6.70 -21.93
N LEU A 147 -11.62 -7.12 -21.47
CA LEU A 147 -10.92 -6.45 -20.36
C LEU A 147 -10.56 -5.01 -20.71
N LYS A 148 -10.04 -4.75 -21.92
CA LYS A 148 -9.65 -3.38 -22.38
C LYS A 148 -10.86 -2.46 -22.55
N ASP A 149 -11.99 -2.99 -22.99
CA ASP A 149 -13.24 -2.22 -23.13
C ASP A 149 -13.82 -1.84 -21.77
N GLY A 150 -13.44 -2.59 -20.75
CA GLY A 150 -13.84 -2.40 -19.36
C GLY A 150 -14.84 -3.44 -18.87
N VAL A 151 -14.68 -3.84 -17.64
CA VAL A 151 -15.54 -4.81 -16.97
C VAL A 151 -16.28 -4.17 -15.81
N LYS A 152 -17.54 -4.57 -15.60
CA LYS A 152 -18.32 -4.08 -14.48
C LYS A 152 -17.91 -4.84 -13.22
N LEU A 153 -17.40 -4.11 -12.22
CA LEU A 153 -17.16 -4.61 -10.88
C LEU A 153 -18.03 -3.79 -9.92
N ASP A 154 -18.95 -4.47 -9.22
CA ASP A 154 -20.01 -3.81 -8.46
C ASP A 154 -20.81 -2.85 -9.38
N ASP A 155 -20.94 -1.59 -9.04
CA ASP A 155 -21.65 -0.60 -9.84
C ASP A 155 -20.73 0.29 -10.70
N GLN A 156 -19.46 -0.09 -10.87
CA GLN A 156 -18.48 0.69 -11.61
C GLN A 156 -17.84 -0.10 -12.73
N ILE A 157 -17.63 0.58 -13.86
CA ILE A 157 -16.83 0.04 -14.96
C ILE A 157 -15.36 0.34 -14.64
N VAL A 158 -14.53 -0.70 -14.58
CA VAL A 158 -13.08 -0.60 -14.38
C VAL A 158 -12.36 -1.01 -15.66
N LYS A 159 -11.33 -0.26 -16.02
CA LYS A 159 -10.52 -0.51 -17.21
C LYS A 159 -9.04 -0.60 -16.83
N PRO A 160 -8.32 -1.61 -17.30
CA PRO A 160 -6.87 -1.61 -17.21
C PRO A 160 -6.29 -0.63 -18.23
N SER A 161 -5.17 0.00 -17.91
CA SER A 161 -4.44 0.81 -18.91
C SER A 161 -3.75 -0.06 -19.95
N ARG A 162 -3.41 -1.31 -19.58
CA ARG A 162 -2.76 -2.26 -20.48
C ARG A 162 -3.05 -3.70 -20.08
N VAL A 163 -3.26 -4.56 -21.09
CA VAL A 163 -3.31 -6.03 -20.91
C VAL A 163 -2.48 -6.68 -22.00
N LYS A 164 -1.57 -7.59 -21.64
CA LYS A 164 -0.71 -8.33 -22.56
C LYS A 164 -0.59 -9.80 -22.17
N LEU A 165 -0.90 -10.70 -23.11
CA LEU A 165 -0.54 -12.11 -23.00
C LEU A 165 0.98 -12.24 -23.10
N LYS A 166 1.63 -12.86 -22.11
CA LYS A 166 3.08 -12.99 -22.02
C LYS A 166 3.56 -14.41 -22.38
N LYS A 167 2.83 -15.42 -21.92
CA LYS A 167 3.20 -16.82 -22.14
C LYS A 167 1.95 -17.69 -22.11
N VAL A 168 1.95 -18.72 -22.95
CA VAL A 168 0.97 -19.82 -22.95
C VAL A 168 1.70 -21.11 -22.62
N ASP A 169 1.09 -21.93 -21.78
CA ASP A 169 1.55 -23.28 -21.48
C ASP A 169 0.40 -24.27 -21.76
N PRO A 170 0.39 -24.86 -22.99
CA PRO A 170 -0.67 -25.81 -23.37
C PRO A 170 -0.66 -27.10 -22.54
N LYS A 171 0.53 -27.51 -22.03
CA LYS A 171 0.68 -28.76 -21.25
C LYS A 171 -0.07 -28.68 -19.92
N THR A 172 -0.04 -27.54 -19.27
CA THR A 172 -0.71 -27.30 -17.99
C THR A 172 -2.05 -26.58 -18.15
N ASN A 173 -2.44 -26.27 -19.39
CA ASN A 173 -3.61 -25.43 -19.72
C ASN A 173 -3.64 -24.16 -18.88
N THR A 174 -2.54 -23.40 -18.91
CA THR A 174 -2.40 -22.13 -18.18
C THR A 174 -1.78 -21.07 -19.09
N CYS A 175 -1.98 -19.80 -18.72
CA CYS A 175 -1.27 -18.69 -19.36
C CYS A 175 -0.83 -17.63 -18.35
N MET A 176 0.15 -16.82 -18.76
CA MET A 176 0.64 -15.67 -18.00
C MET A 176 0.20 -14.38 -18.68
N VAL A 177 -0.49 -13.54 -17.97
CA VAL A 177 -1.02 -12.26 -18.47
C VAL A 177 -0.52 -11.13 -17.60
N GLN A 178 0.08 -10.13 -18.24
CA GLN A 178 0.44 -8.88 -17.57
C GLN A 178 -0.71 -7.88 -17.71
N ILE A 179 -1.11 -7.30 -16.59
CA ILE A 179 -2.17 -6.28 -16.52
C ILE A 179 -1.65 -5.06 -15.75
N THR A 180 -1.95 -3.87 -16.25
CA THR A 180 -1.61 -2.59 -15.61
C THR A 180 -2.89 -1.85 -15.23
N ILE A 181 -2.96 -1.41 -13.98
CA ILE A 181 -4.07 -0.62 -13.44
C ILE A 181 -3.53 0.59 -12.67
N HIS A 182 -4.35 1.63 -12.50
CA HIS A 182 -4.01 2.82 -11.70
C HIS A 182 -4.64 2.79 -10.31
N GLU A 183 -5.78 2.16 -10.18
CA GLU A 183 -6.50 2.01 -8.91
C GLU A 183 -6.14 0.69 -8.20
N GLY A 184 -6.70 0.46 -7.03
CA GLY A 184 -6.42 -0.75 -6.24
C GLY A 184 -7.62 -1.11 -5.37
N LYS A 185 -8.78 -1.41 -6.01
CA LYS A 185 -9.97 -1.88 -5.31
C LYS A 185 -9.76 -3.30 -4.78
N ASN A 186 -10.62 -3.69 -3.83
CA ASN A 186 -10.54 -5.02 -3.23
C ASN A 186 -10.58 -6.11 -4.31
N HIS A 187 -9.55 -6.96 -4.34
CA HIS A 187 -9.36 -8.09 -5.27
C HIS A 187 -9.53 -7.71 -6.75
N GLN A 188 -9.33 -6.45 -7.12
CA GLN A 188 -9.70 -5.91 -8.43
C GLN A 188 -9.17 -6.75 -9.59
N VAL A 189 -7.87 -7.05 -9.65
CA VAL A 189 -7.27 -7.81 -10.76
C VAL A 189 -7.85 -9.22 -10.84
N LYS A 190 -8.07 -9.90 -9.71
CA LYS A 190 -8.69 -11.23 -9.67
C LYS A 190 -10.11 -11.18 -10.22
N ARG A 191 -10.92 -10.26 -9.72
CA ARG A 191 -12.31 -10.05 -10.15
C ARG A 191 -12.41 -9.66 -11.63
N MET A 192 -11.46 -8.88 -12.16
CA MET A 192 -11.41 -8.55 -13.59
C MET A 192 -11.21 -9.80 -14.45
N PHE A 193 -10.31 -10.70 -14.09
CA PHE A 193 -10.14 -11.97 -14.83
C PHE A 193 -11.32 -12.92 -14.63
N GLU A 194 -11.88 -13.00 -13.44
CA GLU A 194 -13.08 -13.80 -13.15
C GLU A 194 -14.28 -13.34 -13.99
N SER A 195 -14.47 -12.04 -14.21
CA SER A 195 -15.56 -11.48 -15.01
C SER A 195 -15.50 -11.88 -16.49
N VAL A 196 -14.33 -12.27 -16.99
CA VAL A 196 -14.16 -12.81 -18.34
C VAL A 196 -13.94 -14.34 -18.35
N GLY A 197 -14.24 -15.02 -17.22
CA GLY A 197 -14.27 -16.47 -17.10
C GLY A 197 -12.94 -17.14 -16.75
N PHE A 198 -11.97 -16.42 -16.16
CA PHE A 198 -10.66 -16.97 -15.82
C PHE A 198 -10.38 -16.91 -14.32
N GLU A 199 -9.99 -18.06 -13.74
CA GLU A 199 -9.48 -18.17 -12.39
C GLU A 199 -8.01 -17.74 -12.32
N VAL A 200 -7.66 -16.87 -11.36
CA VAL A 200 -6.28 -16.44 -11.10
C VAL A 200 -5.62 -17.39 -10.11
N LEU A 201 -4.70 -18.21 -10.59
CA LEU A 201 -3.93 -19.18 -9.78
C LEU A 201 -2.81 -18.53 -8.96
N LYS A 202 -2.14 -17.53 -9.54
CA LYS A 202 -1.08 -16.76 -8.87
C LYS A 202 -1.13 -15.32 -9.34
N LEU A 203 -0.89 -14.38 -8.44
CA LEU A 203 -0.84 -12.96 -8.74
C LEU A 203 0.42 -12.35 -8.09
N LYS A 204 1.18 -11.61 -8.90
CA LYS A 204 2.39 -10.91 -8.44
C LYS A 204 2.34 -9.47 -8.91
N ARG A 205 2.49 -8.51 -8.02
CA ARG A 205 2.75 -7.11 -8.41
C ARG A 205 4.22 -6.96 -8.78
N GLU A 206 4.52 -6.78 -10.06
CA GLU A 206 5.87 -6.63 -10.58
C GLU A 206 6.41 -5.23 -10.39
N LYS A 207 5.51 -4.23 -10.52
CA LYS A 207 5.86 -2.81 -10.39
C LYS A 207 4.77 -2.01 -9.70
N GLU A 208 5.18 -0.95 -9.01
CA GLU A 208 4.33 0.13 -8.52
C GLU A 208 5.06 1.45 -8.75
N ALA A 209 4.47 2.39 -9.49
CA ALA A 209 5.16 3.55 -10.06
C ALA A 209 6.42 3.11 -10.85
N PHE A 210 7.57 3.58 -10.44
CA PHE A 210 8.88 3.20 -11.02
C PHE A 210 9.61 2.14 -10.19
N PHE A 211 9.03 1.67 -9.07
CA PHE A 211 9.64 0.62 -8.24
C PHE A 211 9.41 -0.75 -8.84
N ASP A 212 10.47 -1.52 -8.93
CA ASP A 212 10.47 -2.94 -9.27
C ASP A 212 11.35 -3.73 -8.29
N LEU A 213 11.25 -5.03 -8.32
CA LEU A 213 11.95 -5.91 -7.37
C LEU A 213 13.42 -6.11 -7.69
N LYS A 214 13.82 -5.92 -8.96
CA LYS A 214 15.18 -6.29 -9.43
C LYS A 214 15.58 -7.68 -8.92
N ASP A 215 16.63 -7.72 -8.09
CA ASP A 215 17.22 -8.96 -7.57
C ASP A 215 16.66 -9.37 -6.19
N LEU A 216 15.68 -8.63 -5.64
CA LEU A 216 15.07 -8.96 -4.35
C LEU A 216 14.32 -10.29 -4.41
N GLN A 217 14.76 -11.25 -3.61
CA GLN A 217 14.11 -12.54 -3.47
C GLN A 217 12.82 -12.41 -2.62
N SER A 218 11.98 -13.45 -2.64
CA SER A 218 10.73 -13.46 -1.86
C SER A 218 11.00 -13.30 -0.37
N GLY A 219 10.40 -12.29 0.25
CA GLY A 219 10.59 -11.95 1.67
C GLY A 219 11.74 -10.98 1.93
N GLU A 220 12.57 -10.69 0.95
CA GLU A 220 13.64 -9.70 1.07
C GLU A 220 13.11 -8.27 0.92
N PHE A 221 13.81 -7.34 1.54
CA PHE A 221 13.52 -5.91 1.50
C PHE A 221 14.81 -5.10 1.34
N ARG A 222 14.65 -3.86 0.93
CA ARG A 222 15.72 -2.85 0.94
C ARG A 222 15.19 -1.48 1.37
N LYS A 223 16.06 -0.64 1.89
CA LYS A 223 15.75 0.80 2.05
C LYS A 223 15.65 1.47 0.68
N LEU A 224 14.78 2.47 0.58
CA LEU A 224 14.75 3.34 -0.60
C LEU A 224 15.93 4.32 -0.54
N THR A 225 16.44 4.65 -1.71
CA THR A 225 17.45 5.71 -1.85
C THR A 225 16.81 7.10 -1.72
N PRO A 226 17.55 8.15 -1.30
CA PRO A 226 17.03 9.51 -1.28
C PRO A 226 16.48 9.99 -2.64
N LYS A 227 17.09 9.54 -3.75
CA LYS A 227 16.62 9.83 -5.12
C LYS A 227 15.26 9.22 -5.41
N GLU A 228 15.02 7.99 -4.96
CA GLU A 228 13.72 7.33 -5.10
C GLU A 228 12.65 8.04 -4.29
N VAL A 229 12.95 8.43 -3.06
CA VAL A 229 12.03 9.19 -2.20
C VAL A 229 11.70 10.54 -2.84
N ALA A 230 12.68 11.30 -3.29
CA ALA A 230 12.47 12.58 -3.97
C ALA A 230 11.63 12.43 -5.25
N LYS A 231 11.84 11.35 -6.01
CA LYS A 231 11.05 11.07 -7.21
C LYS A 231 9.57 10.82 -6.91
N VAL A 232 9.24 10.21 -5.77
CA VAL A 232 7.83 10.05 -5.35
C VAL A 232 7.20 11.40 -5.05
N TYR A 233 7.89 12.28 -4.32
CA TYR A 233 7.40 13.63 -4.07
C TYR A 233 7.22 14.45 -5.36
N GLY A 234 7.99 14.16 -6.40
CA GLY A 234 7.83 14.74 -7.75
C GLY A 234 6.60 14.22 -8.53
N LEU A 235 5.88 13.21 -8.04
CA LEU A 235 4.61 12.74 -8.63
C LEU A 235 3.40 13.59 -8.21
N GLN A 236 3.56 14.49 -7.25
CA GLN A 236 2.50 15.45 -6.89
C GLN A 236 2.26 16.39 -8.08
N LYS A 237 1.03 16.34 -8.61
CA LYS A 237 0.53 17.32 -9.62
C LYS A 237 -0.05 18.54 -8.90
#